data_0f9afbde92d53a58ef1dc2de795b9f48
#
_entry.id   0f9afbde92d53a58ef1dc2de795b9f48
#
_cell.length_a   1.000
_cell.length_b   1.000
_cell.length_c   1.000
_cell.angle_alpha   90.00
_cell.angle_beta   90.00
_cell.angle_gamma   90.00
#
_symmetry.space_group_name_H-M   'P 1'
#
loop_
_entity.id
_entity.type
_entity.pdbx_description
1 polymer ?
#
loop_
_entity_poly.entity_id
_entity_poly.type
_entity_poly.pdbx_seq_one_letter_code
_entity_poly.pdbx_strand_id
1 'polypeptide(L)'
;MNKLLISLMTVVAIVASSGCTTFDAYTGEKKVSNTAKGAGIGAGIGAVAAYLANRDKSHADRQRAILNAAGVGAIAGGGVGYYMDTQEAKLRKQLRGSGVSVERNGDNINLVMPGNITFATGSANLMMDFQDVLDSVVLVLEEYKKTTIVVSGHTDSVGSNSLNQQLSEKRATSVANYLKNKGVLDARFDVVGFGEEIPVADNGTAEGRALNRRVELSLLPITE
;
A
#
# COMPACT_ATOMS: atom_id res chain seq x y z
N MET A 1 -63.90 12.40 -28.39
CA MET A 1 -63.58 11.03 -28.07
C MET A 1 -62.17 10.76 -28.59
N ASN A 2 -61.15 11.13 -27.85
CA ASN A 2 -59.78 10.90 -28.26
C ASN A 2 -59.06 10.14 -27.14
N LYS A 3 -58.70 8.91 -27.45
CA LYS A 3 -57.90 8.05 -26.59
C LYS A 3 -56.43 8.42 -26.77
N LEU A 4 -55.83 9.05 -25.76
CA LEU A 4 -54.40 9.30 -25.73
C LEU A 4 -53.69 8.01 -25.28
N LEU A 5 -52.96 7.39 -26.18
CA LEU A 5 -52.05 6.28 -25.88
C LEU A 5 -50.77 6.86 -25.25
N ILE A 6 -50.59 6.64 -23.97
CA ILE A 6 -49.30 6.93 -23.28
C ILE A 6 -48.37 5.74 -23.51
N SER A 7 -47.40 5.96 -24.41
CA SER A 7 -46.30 5.02 -24.65
C SER A 7 -45.28 5.17 -23.52
N LEU A 8 -45.18 4.15 -22.66
CA LEU A 8 -44.20 4.04 -21.60
C LEU A 8 -42.85 3.58 -22.21
N MET A 9 -41.98 4.54 -22.45
CA MET A 9 -40.62 4.27 -22.89
C MET A 9 -39.79 3.80 -21.70
N THR A 10 -39.58 2.51 -21.55
CA THR A 10 -38.63 1.91 -20.59
C THR A 10 -37.22 2.19 -21.10
N VAL A 11 -36.56 3.15 -20.46
CA VAL A 11 -35.13 3.38 -20.64
C VAL A 11 -34.40 2.28 -19.88
N VAL A 12 -33.88 1.29 -20.59
CA VAL A 12 -32.95 0.31 -20.05
C VAL A 12 -31.58 1.02 -19.94
N ALA A 13 -31.24 1.45 -18.74
CA ALA A 13 -29.89 1.92 -18.42
C ALA A 13 -28.95 0.72 -18.46
N ILE A 14 -28.21 0.57 -19.53
CA ILE A 14 -27.06 -0.34 -19.62
C ILE A 14 -25.96 0.30 -18.77
N VAL A 15 -25.82 -0.19 -17.55
CA VAL A 15 -24.63 0.10 -16.72
C VAL A 15 -23.47 -0.65 -17.38
N ALA A 16 -22.73 0.05 -18.20
CA ALA A 16 -21.44 -0.42 -18.68
C ALA A 16 -20.52 -0.52 -17.46
N SER A 17 -20.36 -1.73 -16.92
CA SER A 17 -19.31 -2.04 -15.96
C SER A 17 -17.97 -1.86 -16.67
N SER A 18 -17.39 -0.68 -16.57
CA SER A 18 -15.99 -0.44 -16.90
C SER A 18 -15.16 -1.29 -15.95
N GLY A 19 -14.86 -2.52 -16.34
CA GLY A 19 -13.93 -3.38 -15.63
C GLY A 19 -12.61 -2.66 -15.53
N CYS A 20 -12.17 -2.40 -14.29
CA CYS A 20 -10.84 -1.86 -14.01
C CYS A 20 -9.81 -2.83 -14.62
N THR A 21 -9.18 -2.43 -15.71
CA THR A 21 -8.06 -3.16 -16.30
C THR A 21 -6.80 -2.71 -15.56
N THR A 22 -6.18 -3.63 -14.84
CA THR A 22 -4.84 -3.43 -14.28
C THR A 22 -3.80 -3.94 -15.27
N PHE A 23 -2.65 -3.27 -15.34
CA PHE A 23 -1.51 -3.75 -16.11
C PHE A 23 -0.72 -4.77 -15.28
N ASP A 24 -0.28 -5.85 -15.93
CA ASP A 24 0.64 -6.80 -15.30
C ASP A 24 1.96 -6.08 -14.98
N ALA A 25 2.39 -6.13 -13.73
CA ALA A 25 3.60 -5.44 -13.26
C ALA A 25 4.89 -5.99 -13.91
N TYR A 26 4.84 -7.18 -14.50
CA TYR A 26 5.98 -7.86 -15.09
C TYR A 26 6.02 -7.76 -16.62
N THR A 27 4.86 -7.78 -17.29
CA THR A 27 4.78 -7.82 -18.76
C THR A 27 4.27 -6.52 -19.37
N GLY A 28 3.66 -5.64 -18.59
CA GLY A 28 3.00 -4.42 -19.07
C GLY A 28 1.70 -4.67 -19.84
N GLU A 29 1.23 -5.92 -19.94
CA GLU A 29 0.00 -6.27 -20.62
C GLU A 29 -1.24 -5.97 -19.77
N LYS A 30 -2.33 -5.57 -20.45
CA LYS A 30 -3.63 -5.39 -19.78
C LYS A 30 -4.17 -6.73 -19.32
N LYS A 31 -4.24 -6.92 -18.01
CA LYS A 31 -4.85 -8.11 -17.40
C LYS A 31 -6.22 -7.76 -16.86
N VAL A 32 -7.23 -8.57 -17.19
CA VAL A 32 -8.55 -8.44 -16.58
C VAL A 32 -8.39 -8.75 -15.09
N SER A 33 -8.71 -7.76 -14.27
CA SER A 33 -8.64 -7.90 -12.81
C SER A 33 -9.56 -9.04 -12.37
N ASN A 34 -9.00 -10.11 -11.83
CA ASN A 34 -9.79 -11.08 -11.08
C ASN A 34 -10.29 -10.37 -9.82
N THR A 35 -11.55 -10.02 -9.78
CA THR A 35 -12.23 -9.27 -8.71
C THR A 35 -12.01 -9.90 -7.31
N ALA A 36 -11.76 -11.21 -7.25
CA ALA A 36 -11.45 -11.92 -6.02
C ALA A 36 -10.04 -11.62 -5.46
N LYS A 37 -9.06 -11.26 -6.29
CA LYS A 37 -7.72 -10.86 -5.84
C LYS A 37 -7.68 -9.37 -5.44
N GLY A 38 -8.50 -8.53 -6.07
CA GLY A 38 -8.57 -7.10 -5.78
C GLY A 38 -9.23 -6.76 -4.45
N ALA A 39 -10.14 -7.60 -3.95
CA ALA A 39 -10.83 -7.35 -2.69
C ALA A 39 -9.91 -7.44 -1.46
N GLY A 40 -8.92 -8.34 -1.47
CA GLY A 40 -7.98 -8.50 -0.36
C GLY A 40 -6.96 -7.35 -0.23
N ILE A 41 -6.49 -6.85 -1.37
CA ILE A 41 -5.48 -5.78 -1.41
C ILE A 41 -6.10 -4.42 -1.04
N GLY A 42 -7.34 -4.17 -1.48
CA GLY A 42 -8.10 -2.99 -1.06
C GLY A 42 -8.37 -2.93 0.45
N ALA A 43 -8.41 -4.10 1.13
CA ALA A 43 -8.60 -4.15 2.57
C ALA A 43 -7.40 -3.60 3.36
N GLY A 44 -6.17 -3.89 2.95
CA GLY A 44 -4.94 -3.37 3.59
C GLY A 44 -4.89 -1.84 3.51
N ILE A 45 -5.13 -1.28 2.32
CA ILE A 45 -5.13 0.18 2.10
C ILE A 45 -6.30 0.84 2.85
N GLY A 46 -7.48 0.21 2.88
CA GLY A 46 -8.63 0.69 3.65
C GLY A 46 -8.35 0.75 5.14
N ALA A 47 -7.63 -0.25 5.68
CA ALA A 47 -7.23 -0.29 7.08
C ALA A 47 -6.20 0.78 7.43
N VAL A 48 -5.21 1.01 6.55
CA VAL A 48 -4.26 2.12 6.72
C VAL A 48 -4.98 3.46 6.69
N ALA A 49 -5.93 3.67 5.76
CA ALA A 49 -6.72 4.89 5.71
C ALA A 49 -7.58 5.08 6.98
N ALA A 50 -8.22 4.01 7.48
CA ALA A 50 -8.99 4.04 8.72
C ALA A 50 -8.09 4.32 9.95
N TYR A 51 -6.92 3.71 10.01
CA TYR A 51 -5.92 3.97 11.04
C TYR A 51 -5.51 5.44 11.09
N LEU A 52 -5.21 6.02 9.91
CA LEU A 52 -4.81 7.42 9.82
C LEU A 52 -5.95 8.38 10.14
N ALA A 53 -7.19 8.05 9.76
CA ALA A 53 -8.36 8.86 10.05
C ALA A 53 -8.69 8.92 11.56
N ASN A 54 -8.35 7.87 12.30
CA ASN A 54 -8.55 7.79 13.77
C ASN A 54 -7.37 8.37 14.58
N ARG A 55 -6.29 8.75 13.91
CA ARG A 55 -5.17 9.43 14.55
C ARG A 55 -5.47 10.91 14.73
N ASP A 56 -5.15 11.45 15.91
CA ASP A 56 -5.39 12.82 16.35
C ASP A 56 -4.97 13.91 15.34
N LYS A 57 -5.57 15.10 15.51
CA LYS A 57 -5.38 16.33 14.71
C LYS A 57 -3.93 16.79 14.52
N SER A 58 -2.95 16.13 15.14
CA SER A 58 -1.51 16.38 14.95
C SER A 58 -1.00 16.00 13.54
N HIS A 59 -1.84 15.38 12.71
CA HIS A 59 -1.43 14.90 11.38
C HIS A 59 -1.05 16.04 10.43
N ALA A 60 -1.83 17.14 10.41
CA ALA A 60 -1.54 18.29 9.56
C ALA A 60 -0.26 19.03 9.98
N ASP A 61 -0.04 19.18 11.30
CA ASP A 61 1.18 19.82 11.82
C ASP A 61 2.41 18.95 11.53
N ARG A 62 2.26 17.64 11.60
CA ARG A 62 3.31 16.69 11.26
C ARG A 62 3.64 16.73 9.76
N GLN A 63 2.65 16.80 8.88
CA GLN A 63 2.88 16.94 7.44
C GLN A 63 3.65 18.22 7.12
N ARG A 64 3.30 19.35 7.76
CA ARG A 64 4.06 20.61 7.64
C ARG A 64 5.50 20.46 8.15
N ALA A 65 5.70 19.79 9.27
CA ALA A 65 7.04 19.52 9.80
C ALA A 65 7.88 18.65 8.84
N ILE A 66 7.28 17.64 8.21
CA ILE A 66 7.92 16.79 7.19
C ILE A 66 8.37 17.64 6.01
N LEU A 67 7.48 18.47 5.45
CA LEU A 67 7.79 19.30 4.29
C LEU A 67 8.90 20.32 4.61
N ASN A 68 8.85 20.96 5.79
CA ASN A 68 9.86 21.88 6.24
C ASN A 68 11.23 21.20 6.43
N ALA A 69 11.25 20.03 7.08
CA ALA A 69 12.49 19.26 7.30
C ALA A 69 13.08 18.72 6.00
N ALA A 70 12.21 18.38 5.04
CA ALA A 70 12.64 17.92 3.71
C ALA A 70 13.04 19.07 2.78
N GLY A 71 12.79 20.34 3.16
CA GLY A 71 13.06 21.51 2.33
C GLY A 71 12.20 21.58 1.06
N VAL A 72 10.99 21.02 1.09
CA VAL A 72 10.07 20.96 -0.07
C VAL A 72 8.71 21.55 0.29
N GLY A 73 8.00 22.09 -0.69
CA GLY A 73 6.60 22.49 -0.52
C GLY A 73 5.65 21.30 -0.69
N ALA A 74 4.41 21.45 -0.22
CA ALA A 74 3.34 20.48 -0.50
C ALA A 74 3.08 20.32 -2.00
N ILE A 75 2.37 19.25 -2.37
CA ILE A 75 1.96 19.06 -3.76
C ILE A 75 0.70 19.90 -3.98
N ALA A 76 0.79 20.91 -4.86
CA ALA A 76 -0.34 21.78 -5.16
C ALA A 76 -1.27 21.17 -6.21
N GLY A 77 -2.58 21.19 -5.94
CA GLY A 77 -3.68 20.94 -6.89
C GLY A 77 -3.48 19.70 -7.77
N GLY A 78 -3.63 19.86 -9.09
CA GLY A 78 -3.54 18.75 -10.06
C GLY A 78 -2.17 18.08 -10.22
N GLY A 79 -1.15 18.49 -9.46
CA GLY A 79 0.19 17.89 -9.51
C GLY A 79 0.33 16.57 -8.78
N VAL A 80 -0.65 16.17 -7.93
CA VAL A 80 -0.61 14.94 -7.13
C VAL A 80 -0.51 13.72 -8.03
N GLY A 81 -1.40 13.60 -9.02
CA GLY A 81 -1.41 12.48 -9.96
C GLY A 81 -0.04 12.31 -10.62
N TYR A 82 0.47 13.35 -11.26
CA TYR A 82 1.76 13.30 -11.95
C TYR A 82 2.92 12.92 -11.03
N TYR A 83 2.96 13.52 -9.82
CA TYR A 83 4.01 13.21 -8.84
C TYR A 83 3.99 11.74 -8.43
N MET A 84 2.79 11.22 -8.12
CA MET A 84 2.63 9.83 -7.72
C MET A 84 2.83 8.86 -8.88
N ASP A 85 2.42 9.21 -10.11
CA ASP A 85 2.64 8.39 -11.31
C ASP A 85 4.14 8.25 -11.63
N THR A 86 4.92 9.32 -11.51
CA THR A 86 6.37 9.27 -11.72
C THR A 86 7.08 8.47 -10.62
N GLN A 87 6.65 8.61 -9.37
CA GLN A 87 7.15 7.82 -8.25
C GLN A 87 6.83 6.32 -8.44
N GLU A 88 5.59 5.99 -8.82
CA GLU A 88 5.17 4.62 -9.10
C GLU A 88 5.99 4.00 -10.22
N ALA A 89 6.13 4.69 -11.35
CA ALA A 89 6.90 4.19 -12.50
C ALA A 89 8.36 3.88 -12.11
N LYS A 90 8.96 4.73 -11.26
CA LYS A 90 10.32 4.53 -10.78
C LYS A 90 10.42 3.35 -9.82
N LEU A 91 9.45 3.19 -8.88
CA LEU A 91 9.37 2.04 -7.99
C LEU A 91 9.21 0.73 -8.78
N ARG A 92 8.29 0.68 -9.75
CA ARG A 92 8.12 -0.50 -10.62
C ARG A 92 9.39 -0.87 -11.38
N LYS A 93 10.15 0.13 -11.84
CA LYS A 93 11.43 -0.10 -12.53
C LYS A 93 12.48 -0.67 -11.58
N GLN A 94 12.63 -0.10 -10.39
CA GLN A 94 13.64 -0.52 -9.42
C GLN A 94 13.34 -1.88 -8.78
N LEU A 95 12.06 -2.18 -8.58
CA LEU A 95 11.63 -3.40 -7.88
C LEU A 95 11.30 -4.55 -8.83
N ARG A 96 11.60 -4.43 -10.12
CA ARG A 96 11.34 -5.51 -11.09
C ARG A 96 12.13 -6.77 -10.73
N GLY A 97 11.43 -7.89 -10.57
CA GLY A 97 12.02 -9.17 -10.22
C GLY A 97 12.39 -9.36 -8.73
N SER A 98 12.15 -8.37 -7.88
CA SER A 98 12.45 -8.45 -6.44
C SER A 98 11.44 -9.27 -5.62
N GLY A 99 10.30 -9.62 -6.20
CA GLY A 99 9.18 -10.24 -5.49
C GLY A 99 8.28 -9.24 -4.74
N VAL A 100 8.60 -7.95 -4.76
CA VAL A 100 7.74 -6.88 -4.21
C VAL A 100 6.72 -6.45 -5.25
N SER A 101 5.44 -6.41 -4.88
CA SER A 101 4.38 -5.88 -5.73
C SER A 101 4.22 -4.37 -5.51
N VAL A 102 4.07 -3.62 -6.60
CA VAL A 102 3.78 -2.18 -6.58
C VAL A 102 2.36 -1.98 -7.07
N GLU A 103 1.50 -1.47 -6.22
CA GLU A 103 0.07 -1.30 -6.49
C GLU A 103 -0.34 0.15 -6.34
N ARG A 104 -1.22 0.60 -7.23
CA ARG A 104 -1.81 1.95 -7.16
C ARG A 104 -3.25 1.86 -6.67
N ASN A 105 -3.60 2.69 -5.70
CA ASN A 105 -4.98 2.86 -5.25
C ASN A 105 -5.28 4.36 -5.09
N GLY A 106 -6.01 4.92 -6.04
CA GLY A 106 -6.21 6.37 -6.11
C GLY A 106 -4.87 7.10 -6.18
N ASP A 107 -4.66 8.01 -5.25
CA ASP A 107 -3.39 8.75 -5.15
C ASP A 107 -2.31 8.05 -4.30
N ASN A 108 -2.61 6.88 -3.73
CA ASN A 108 -1.66 6.16 -2.89
C ASN A 108 -0.94 5.06 -3.67
N ILE A 109 0.32 4.82 -3.33
CA ILE A 109 1.11 3.68 -3.82
C ILE A 109 1.30 2.72 -2.66
N ASN A 110 1.08 1.43 -2.89
CA ASN A 110 1.31 0.39 -1.90
C ASN A 110 2.37 -0.60 -2.40
N LEU A 111 3.42 -0.81 -1.61
CA LEU A 111 4.43 -1.84 -1.85
C LEU A 111 4.12 -3.02 -0.95
N VAL A 112 3.80 -4.17 -1.53
CA VAL A 112 3.52 -5.40 -0.80
C VAL A 112 4.76 -6.28 -0.80
N MET A 113 5.30 -6.53 0.38
CA MET A 113 6.52 -7.29 0.63
C MET A 113 6.15 -8.65 1.27
N PRO A 114 6.21 -9.77 0.53
CA PRO A 114 5.94 -11.09 1.08
C PRO A 114 6.88 -11.43 2.24
N GLY A 115 6.33 -11.95 3.33
CA GLY A 115 7.10 -12.19 4.56
C GLY A 115 8.20 -13.24 4.41
N ASN A 116 8.04 -14.20 3.50
CA ASN A 116 9.00 -15.27 3.24
C ASN A 116 10.29 -14.81 2.54
N ILE A 117 10.26 -13.70 1.82
CA ILE A 117 11.46 -13.10 1.22
C ILE A 117 12.03 -11.96 2.07
N THR A 118 11.20 -11.39 2.94
CA THR A 118 11.58 -10.24 3.78
C THR A 118 12.25 -10.66 5.07
N PHE A 119 11.77 -11.73 5.72
CA PHE A 119 12.20 -12.16 7.04
C PHE A 119 12.53 -13.64 7.11
N ALA A 120 13.43 -14.00 8.01
CA ALA A 120 13.61 -15.40 8.42
C ALA A 120 12.33 -15.92 9.10
N THR A 121 12.10 -17.23 9.01
CA THR A 121 10.90 -17.89 9.55
C THR A 121 10.71 -17.58 11.04
N GLY A 122 9.52 -17.13 11.42
CA GLY A 122 9.18 -16.79 12.80
C GLY A 122 9.91 -15.56 13.36
N SER A 123 10.68 -14.84 12.53
CA SER A 123 11.52 -13.72 12.94
C SER A 123 11.02 -12.39 12.39
N ALA A 124 11.52 -11.30 12.96
CA ALA A 124 11.45 -9.94 12.45
C ALA A 124 12.81 -9.45 11.92
N ASN A 125 13.82 -10.31 11.86
CA ASN A 125 15.12 -9.96 11.30
C ASN A 125 15.05 -9.96 9.77
N LEU A 126 15.45 -8.86 9.15
CA LEU A 126 15.50 -8.74 7.69
C LEU A 126 16.52 -9.71 7.10
N MET A 127 16.13 -10.37 6.03
CA MET A 127 17.06 -11.19 5.24
C MET A 127 18.05 -10.29 4.51
N MET A 128 19.31 -10.73 4.38
CA MET A 128 20.36 -9.94 3.76
C MET A 128 20.03 -9.59 2.29
N ASP A 129 19.56 -10.58 1.54
CA ASP A 129 19.18 -10.37 0.13
C ASP A 129 18.03 -9.37 -0.03
N PHE A 130 17.18 -9.24 1.00
CA PHE A 130 16.08 -8.27 0.97
C PHE A 130 16.53 -6.84 1.32
N GLN A 131 17.68 -6.68 1.97
CA GLN A 131 18.23 -5.36 2.25
C GLN A 131 18.58 -4.60 0.95
N ASP A 132 19.08 -5.28 -0.08
CA ASP A 132 19.35 -4.68 -1.40
C ASP A 132 18.06 -4.19 -2.08
N VAL A 133 16.96 -4.91 -1.86
CA VAL A 133 15.63 -4.49 -2.34
C VAL A 133 15.18 -3.22 -1.60
N LEU A 134 15.36 -3.17 -0.27
CA LEU A 134 15.05 -1.98 0.52
C LEU A 134 15.97 -0.80 0.15
N ASP A 135 17.23 -1.02 -0.18
CA ASP A 135 18.12 0.04 -0.68
C ASP A 135 17.60 0.64 -1.99
N SER A 136 17.04 -0.19 -2.87
CA SER A 136 16.36 0.28 -4.08
C SER A 136 15.11 1.13 -3.78
N VAL A 137 14.38 0.80 -2.73
CA VAL A 137 13.24 1.60 -2.23
C VAL A 137 13.75 2.95 -1.68
N VAL A 138 14.83 2.94 -0.88
CA VAL A 138 15.44 4.17 -0.32
C VAL A 138 15.74 5.19 -1.40
N LEU A 139 16.36 4.77 -2.52
CA LEU A 139 16.68 5.67 -3.64
C LEU A 139 15.45 6.43 -4.15
N VAL A 140 14.30 5.76 -4.23
CA VAL A 140 13.06 6.41 -4.67
C VAL A 140 12.46 7.28 -3.57
N LEU A 141 12.48 6.83 -2.32
CA LEU A 141 11.95 7.60 -1.20
C LEU A 141 12.72 8.89 -0.93
N GLU A 142 14.03 8.90 -1.18
CA GLU A 142 14.89 10.08 -1.05
C GLU A 142 14.68 11.08 -2.20
N GLU A 143 14.35 10.61 -3.39
CA GLU A 143 13.98 11.48 -4.51
C GLU A 143 12.57 12.06 -4.35
N TYR A 144 11.62 11.24 -3.88
CA TYR A 144 10.21 11.60 -3.74
C TYR A 144 9.86 11.86 -2.26
N LYS A 145 10.18 13.07 -1.76
CA LYS A 145 10.08 13.41 -0.34
C LYS A 145 8.68 13.86 0.12
N LYS A 146 7.74 14.09 -0.81
CA LYS A 146 6.40 14.64 -0.50
C LYS A 146 5.36 13.57 -0.21
N THR A 147 5.76 12.48 0.48
CA THR A 147 4.84 11.43 0.89
C THR A 147 5.05 11.08 2.36
N THR A 148 3.95 10.82 3.07
CA THR A 148 3.96 10.08 4.33
C THR A 148 4.10 8.59 4.02
N ILE A 149 4.79 7.85 4.87
CA ILE A 149 5.11 6.44 4.70
C ILE A 149 4.48 5.67 5.86
N VAL A 150 3.47 4.84 5.57
CA VAL A 150 2.91 3.94 6.58
C VAL A 150 3.46 2.54 6.35
N VAL A 151 4.14 2.01 7.35
CA VAL A 151 4.66 0.63 7.33
C VAL A 151 3.74 -0.22 8.18
N SER A 152 3.02 -1.15 7.56
CA SER A 152 2.09 -2.05 8.22
C SER A 152 2.54 -3.50 8.15
N GLY A 153 2.52 -4.19 9.30
CA GLY A 153 2.85 -5.60 9.39
C GLY A 153 1.61 -6.47 9.54
N HIS A 154 1.64 -7.65 8.94
CA HIS A 154 0.55 -8.62 8.97
C HIS A 154 1.10 -10.02 9.19
N THR A 155 0.28 -10.88 9.83
CA THR A 155 0.55 -12.31 10.02
C THR A 155 -0.57 -13.15 9.40
N ASP A 156 -0.36 -14.43 9.36
CA ASP A 156 -1.45 -15.40 9.22
C ASP A 156 -2.12 -15.65 10.60
N SER A 157 -3.14 -16.51 10.62
CA SER A 157 -3.89 -16.84 11.83
C SER A 157 -3.26 -17.97 12.68
N VAL A 158 -2.00 -18.34 12.43
CA VAL A 158 -1.32 -19.36 13.22
C VAL A 158 -0.71 -18.71 14.46
N GLY A 159 -1.10 -19.20 15.63
CA GLY A 159 -0.63 -18.68 16.92
C GLY A 159 -1.72 -17.93 17.70
N SER A 160 -1.33 -17.19 18.72
CA SER A 160 -2.27 -16.34 19.45
C SER A 160 -2.29 -14.92 18.87
N ASN A 161 -3.45 -14.27 18.92
CA ASN A 161 -3.62 -12.88 18.46
C ASN A 161 -2.56 -11.96 19.06
N SER A 162 -2.23 -12.12 20.37
CA SER A 162 -1.24 -11.30 21.03
C SER A 162 0.18 -11.49 20.46
N LEU A 163 0.57 -12.73 20.15
CA LEU A 163 1.86 -13.02 19.51
C LEU A 163 1.90 -12.50 18.08
N ASN A 164 0.82 -12.66 17.34
CA ASN A 164 0.68 -12.17 15.97
C ASN A 164 0.72 -10.65 15.92
N GLN A 165 0.06 -9.97 16.87
CA GLN A 165 0.14 -8.52 17.00
C GLN A 165 1.57 -8.04 17.23
N GLN A 166 2.26 -8.61 18.20
CA GLN A 166 3.66 -8.26 18.51
C GLN A 166 4.61 -8.56 17.34
N LEU A 167 4.43 -9.70 16.66
CA LEU A 167 5.27 -10.08 15.53
C LEU A 167 5.09 -9.12 14.35
N SER A 168 3.85 -8.75 14.05
CA SER A 168 3.53 -7.81 12.99
C SER A 168 4.13 -6.41 13.24
N GLU A 169 4.02 -5.91 14.47
CA GLU A 169 4.64 -4.63 14.89
C GLU A 169 6.17 -4.68 14.76
N LYS A 170 6.80 -5.76 15.25
CA LYS A 170 8.26 -5.92 15.15
C LYS A 170 8.73 -5.95 13.71
N ARG A 171 8.01 -6.62 12.82
CA ARG A 171 8.34 -6.69 11.39
C ARG A 171 8.21 -5.34 10.71
N ALA A 172 7.11 -4.63 10.94
CA ALA A 172 6.93 -3.27 10.43
C ALA A 172 8.03 -2.33 10.94
N THR A 173 8.36 -2.42 12.23
CA THR A 173 9.44 -1.64 12.86
C THR A 173 10.80 -1.95 12.24
N SER A 174 11.11 -3.21 11.96
CA SER A 174 12.39 -3.59 11.34
C SER A 174 12.57 -2.97 9.96
N VAL A 175 11.52 -2.99 9.12
CA VAL A 175 11.54 -2.34 7.80
C VAL A 175 11.69 -0.83 7.95
N ALA A 176 10.89 -0.20 8.80
CA ALA A 176 10.94 1.25 9.02
C ALA A 176 12.32 1.69 9.53
N ASN A 177 12.89 1.00 10.51
CA ASN A 177 14.21 1.31 11.04
C ASN A 177 15.32 1.16 9.99
N TYR A 178 15.23 0.14 9.15
CA TYR A 178 16.19 -0.02 8.05
C TYR A 178 16.17 1.21 7.12
N LEU A 179 14.99 1.60 6.65
CA LEU A 179 14.82 2.75 5.75
C LEU A 179 15.28 4.06 6.42
N LYS A 180 14.97 4.27 7.70
CA LYS A 180 15.44 5.43 8.49
C LYS A 180 16.96 5.46 8.62
N ASN A 181 17.58 4.33 8.92
CA ASN A 181 19.03 4.22 9.04
C ASN A 181 19.76 4.47 7.71
N LYS A 182 19.07 4.31 6.59
CA LYS A 182 19.57 4.62 5.24
C LYS A 182 19.32 6.09 4.81
N GLY A 183 18.75 6.92 5.69
CA GLY A 183 18.61 8.37 5.49
C GLY A 183 17.19 8.87 5.25
N VAL A 184 16.20 7.97 5.08
CA VAL A 184 14.82 8.42 4.90
C VAL A 184 14.33 9.09 6.19
N LEU A 185 13.82 10.31 6.06
CA LEU A 185 13.41 11.17 7.17
C LEU A 185 12.42 10.49 8.13
N ASP A 186 12.79 10.35 9.39
CA ASP A 186 12.01 9.65 10.43
C ASP A 186 10.59 10.18 10.58
N ALA A 187 10.40 11.50 10.49
CA ALA A 187 9.09 12.14 10.60
C ALA A 187 8.07 11.66 9.54
N ARG A 188 8.52 11.10 8.42
CA ARG A 188 7.65 10.56 7.37
C ARG A 188 6.98 9.24 7.75
N PHE A 189 7.51 8.53 8.76
CA PHE A 189 7.07 7.17 9.05
C PHE A 189 5.95 7.10 10.07
N ASP A 190 4.97 6.29 9.77
CA ASP A 190 4.01 5.69 10.68
C ASP A 190 4.20 4.18 10.66
N VAL A 191 4.22 3.55 11.84
CA VAL A 191 4.45 2.11 11.96
C VAL A 191 3.29 1.49 12.72
N VAL A 192 2.71 0.42 12.18
CA VAL A 192 1.55 -0.26 12.77
C VAL A 192 1.64 -1.77 12.53
N GLY A 193 1.29 -2.56 13.52
CA GLY A 193 1.01 -3.98 13.36
C GLY A 193 -0.50 -4.20 13.33
N PHE A 194 -0.97 -5.02 12.45
CA PHE A 194 -2.37 -5.46 12.37
C PHE A 194 -2.56 -6.93 12.75
N GLY A 195 -1.45 -7.63 13.12
CA GLY A 195 -1.53 -9.04 13.41
C GLY A 195 -2.22 -9.82 12.27
N GLU A 196 -3.18 -10.65 12.64
CA GLU A 196 -3.99 -11.46 11.73
C GLU A 196 -5.34 -10.81 11.34
N GLU A 197 -5.63 -9.60 11.81
CA GLU A 197 -6.97 -9.00 11.72
C GLU A 197 -7.36 -8.56 10.29
N ILE A 198 -6.37 -8.39 9.39
CA ILE A 198 -6.60 -7.90 8.03
C ILE A 198 -6.04 -8.90 7.02
N PRO A 199 -6.68 -10.06 6.85
CA PRO A 199 -6.25 -11.04 5.87
C PRO A 199 -6.59 -10.59 4.45
N VAL A 200 -5.69 -10.90 3.49
CA VAL A 200 -5.90 -10.67 2.05
C VAL A 200 -6.24 -11.96 1.30
N ALA A 201 -6.11 -13.09 1.99
CA ALA A 201 -6.40 -14.42 1.46
C ALA A 201 -6.92 -15.36 2.55
N ASP A 202 -7.43 -16.51 2.16
CA ASP A 202 -7.96 -17.51 3.08
C ASP A 202 -6.86 -18.13 3.96
N ASN A 203 -6.97 -17.94 5.27
CA ASN A 203 -6.08 -18.53 6.26
C ASN A 203 -6.18 -20.06 6.37
N GLY A 204 -7.24 -20.65 5.83
CA GLY A 204 -7.43 -22.11 5.79
C GLY A 204 -6.42 -22.81 4.86
N THR A 205 -5.88 -22.11 3.87
CA THR A 205 -4.91 -22.68 2.92
C THR A 205 -3.48 -22.25 3.22
N ALA A 206 -2.49 -23.08 2.85
CA ALA A 206 -1.08 -22.73 3.04
C ALA A 206 -0.67 -21.52 2.18
N GLU A 207 -1.18 -21.47 0.97
CA GLU A 207 -0.96 -20.41 0.00
C GLU A 207 -1.56 -19.08 0.51
N GLY A 208 -2.78 -19.13 1.05
CA GLY A 208 -3.43 -17.95 1.60
C GLY A 208 -2.72 -17.43 2.84
N ARG A 209 -2.27 -18.31 3.73
CA ARG A 209 -1.42 -17.91 4.87
C ARG A 209 -0.11 -17.26 4.43
N ALA A 210 0.50 -17.77 3.36
CA ALA A 210 1.72 -17.15 2.82
C ALA A 210 1.49 -15.71 2.32
N LEU A 211 0.34 -15.44 1.70
CA LEU A 211 -0.06 -14.10 1.26
C LEU A 211 -0.39 -13.17 2.46
N ASN A 212 -0.96 -13.73 3.54
CA ASN A 212 -1.28 -12.96 4.73
C ASN A 212 -0.03 -12.52 5.50
N ARG A 213 1.03 -13.35 5.52
CA ARG A 213 2.33 -12.98 6.10
C ARG A 213 3.05 -11.99 5.20
N ARG A 214 2.84 -10.70 5.42
CA ARG A 214 3.41 -9.63 4.61
C ARG A 214 3.72 -8.38 5.43
N VAL A 215 4.52 -7.50 4.85
CA VAL A 215 4.63 -6.10 5.26
C VAL A 215 4.21 -5.24 4.07
N GLU A 216 3.44 -4.24 4.32
CA GLU A 216 3.03 -3.25 3.34
C GLU A 216 3.67 -1.90 3.65
N LEU A 217 4.07 -1.17 2.61
CA LEU A 217 4.60 0.18 2.71
C LEU A 217 3.73 1.09 1.85
N SER A 218 2.83 1.81 2.50
CA SER A 218 1.89 2.72 1.85
C SER A 218 2.46 4.12 1.77
N LEU A 219 2.55 4.67 0.57
CA LEU A 219 3.00 6.03 0.28
C LEU A 219 1.78 6.91 0.01
N LEU A 220 1.58 7.90 0.88
CA LEU A 220 0.46 8.83 0.81
C LEU A 220 0.98 10.22 0.49
N PRO A 221 0.47 10.90 -0.55
CA PRO A 221 0.93 12.24 -0.91
C PRO A 221 0.60 13.26 0.19
N ILE A 222 1.51 14.19 0.41
CA ILE A 222 1.30 15.33 1.31
C ILE A 222 0.78 16.49 0.46
N THR A 223 -0.49 16.80 0.62
CA THR A 223 -1.21 17.87 -0.08
C THR A 223 -1.47 19.05 0.85
N GLU A 224 -1.69 20.23 0.25
CA GLU A 224 -2.14 21.43 0.98
C GLU A 224 -3.58 21.30 1.44
#